data_c5583e8c36182d215dec686deacbc840
#
_entry.id   c5583e8c36182d215dec686deacbc840
#
_cell.length_a   1.000
_cell.length_b   1.000
_cell.length_c   1.000
_cell.angle_alpha   90.00
_cell.angle_beta   90.00
_cell.angle_gamma   90.00
#
_symmetry.space_group_name_H-M   'P 1'
#
loop_
_entity.id
_entity.type
_entity.pdbx_description
1 polymer ?
#
loop_
_entity_poly.entity_id
_entity_poly.type
_entity_poly.pdbx_seq_one_letter_code
_entity_poly.pdbx_strand_id
1 'polypeptide(L)'
;MIDISPVLSSSTAVWPGDTPLSREVLLDLAEGASVTLSTLRATVHLGAHADAPSHYGKDAPDIASRALLYYIGDCEVMRVKVARGEVITPAMLPRAVTSPRVLFATDTFPDPGEFNQDFAALSPQLVDHLHAAGVILAGIDTPSVDPFASKELAAHKRLLANDMAILEGLALGSVEDGHYELIALPLRLEGFDASPVRAVLRPTR
;
A
#
# COMPACT_ATOMS: atom_id res chain seq x y z
N MET A 1 -3.16 17.06 -9.09
CA MET A 1 -2.87 16.11 -7.99
C MET A 1 -3.98 15.09 -8.00
N ILE A 2 -3.62 13.82 -7.99
CA ILE A 2 -4.56 12.68 -8.02
C ILE A 2 -4.46 11.99 -6.66
N ASP A 3 -5.56 11.84 -5.96
CA ASP A 3 -5.62 11.08 -4.71
C ASP A 3 -5.75 9.60 -5.05
N ILE A 4 -4.83 8.79 -4.54
CA ILE A 4 -4.79 7.34 -4.74
C ILE A 4 -4.98 6.57 -3.43
N SER A 5 -5.65 7.21 -2.45
CA SER A 5 -6.07 6.56 -1.21
C SER A 5 -7.58 6.34 -1.24
N PRO A 6 -8.10 5.17 -0.83
CA PRO A 6 -9.53 4.99 -0.64
C PRO A 6 -10.04 5.87 0.50
N VAL A 7 -11.32 6.23 0.45
CA VAL A 7 -12.00 6.85 1.60
C VAL A 7 -12.14 5.80 2.71
N LEU A 8 -11.62 6.11 3.87
CA LEU A 8 -11.70 5.22 5.03
C LEU A 8 -12.98 5.47 5.83
N SER A 9 -13.70 4.41 6.14
CA SER A 9 -14.93 4.43 6.92
C SER A 9 -15.06 3.14 7.74
N SER A 10 -16.09 3.05 8.59
CA SER A 10 -16.40 1.82 9.32
C SER A 10 -16.78 0.64 8.44
N SER A 11 -17.09 0.89 7.15
CA SER A 11 -17.35 -0.15 6.14
C SER A 11 -16.10 -0.53 5.33
N THR A 12 -14.95 0.13 5.55
CA THR A 12 -13.71 -0.26 4.87
C THR A 12 -13.31 -1.66 5.35
N ALA A 13 -13.16 -2.57 4.40
CA ALA A 13 -12.75 -3.94 4.68
C ALA A 13 -11.30 -3.97 5.20
N VAL A 14 -11.07 -4.81 6.19
CA VAL A 14 -9.75 -5.09 6.75
C VAL A 14 -9.42 -6.58 6.57
N TRP A 15 -8.17 -6.94 6.74
CA TRP A 15 -7.78 -8.34 6.72
C TRP A 15 -8.63 -9.15 7.71
N PRO A 16 -9.16 -10.35 7.33
CA PRO A 16 -10.01 -11.14 8.19
C PRO A 16 -9.37 -11.44 9.55
N GLY A 17 -10.04 -10.98 10.61
CA GLY A 17 -9.55 -11.11 11.99
C GLY A 17 -8.82 -9.88 12.53
N ASP A 18 -8.56 -8.87 11.69
CA ASP A 18 -7.93 -7.63 12.12
C ASP A 18 -8.95 -6.61 12.65
N THR A 19 -8.47 -5.50 13.22
CA THR A 19 -9.29 -4.48 13.86
C THR A 19 -9.90 -3.54 12.82
N PRO A 20 -11.24 -3.54 12.61
CA PRO A 20 -11.88 -2.60 11.69
C PRO A 20 -11.80 -1.16 12.21
N LEU A 21 -11.97 -0.18 11.29
CA LEU A 21 -12.02 1.22 11.69
C LEU A 21 -13.28 1.51 12.51
N SER A 22 -13.08 2.14 13.65
CA SER A 22 -14.16 2.69 14.48
C SER A 22 -13.85 4.12 14.88
N ARG A 23 -14.91 4.92 15.02
CA ARG A 23 -14.87 6.29 15.53
C ARG A 23 -15.65 6.35 16.83
N GLU A 24 -15.03 6.80 17.89
CA GLU A 24 -15.69 7.15 19.15
C GLU A 24 -15.77 8.67 19.24
N VAL A 25 -16.98 9.22 19.39
CA VAL A 25 -17.18 10.67 19.58
C VAL A 25 -17.14 10.96 21.07
N LEU A 26 -16.12 11.70 21.51
CA LEU A 26 -15.94 12.06 22.92
C LEU A 26 -16.66 13.36 23.28
N LEU A 27 -16.74 14.32 22.35
CA LEU A 27 -17.46 15.58 22.47
C LEU A 27 -18.15 15.86 21.15
N ASP A 28 -19.35 16.46 21.17
CA ASP A 28 -20.10 16.82 19.96
C ASP A 28 -20.68 18.24 20.05
N LEU A 29 -20.42 19.06 19.03
CA LEU A 29 -21.04 20.39 18.87
C LEU A 29 -22.56 20.30 18.80
N ALA A 30 -23.12 19.25 18.19
CA ALA A 30 -24.58 19.06 18.10
C ALA A 30 -25.22 18.81 19.47
N GLU A 31 -24.44 18.34 20.45
CA GLU A 31 -24.87 18.11 21.82
C GLU A 31 -24.47 19.23 22.79
N GLY A 32 -24.05 20.40 22.25
CA GLY A 32 -23.74 21.61 23.03
C GLY A 32 -22.29 21.69 23.54
N ALA A 33 -21.41 20.82 23.12
CA ALA A 33 -19.99 20.97 23.39
C ALA A 33 -19.38 22.11 22.57
N SER A 34 -18.22 22.64 23.00
CA SER A 34 -17.50 23.73 22.28
C SER A 34 -16.73 23.23 21.04
N VAL A 35 -16.49 21.93 20.91
CA VAL A 35 -15.80 21.27 19.80
C VAL A 35 -16.37 19.88 19.57
N THR A 36 -16.20 19.33 18.36
CA THR A 36 -16.36 17.88 18.15
C THR A 36 -14.99 17.23 18.26
N LEU A 37 -14.86 16.25 19.17
CA LEU A 37 -13.64 15.49 19.42
C LEU A 37 -13.92 14.00 19.25
N SER A 38 -13.05 13.33 18.49
CA SER A 38 -13.21 11.91 18.22
C SER A 38 -11.89 11.15 18.39
N THR A 39 -12.01 9.88 18.81
CA THR A 39 -10.94 8.90 18.80
C THR A 39 -11.11 8.00 17.59
N LEU A 40 -10.00 7.70 16.90
CA LEU A 40 -9.92 6.70 15.83
C LEU A 40 -9.23 5.44 16.36
N ARG A 41 -9.84 4.28 16.11
CA ARG A 41 -9.25 2.98 16.37
C ARG A 41 -9.35 2.12 15.11
N ALA A 42 -8.22 1.56 14.66
CA ALA A 42 -8.14 0.68 13.49
C ALA A 42 -6.84 -0.11 13.51
N THR A 43 -6.71 -1.11 12.62
CA THR A 43 -5.42 -1.67 12.22
C THR A 43 -4.57 -0.59 11.53
N VAL A 44 -3.25 -0.72 11.59
CA VAL A 44 -2.33 0.15 10.82
C VAL A 44 -2.22 -0.25 9.34
N HIS A 45 -2.74 -1.45 8.98
CA HIS A 45 -2.86 -1.94 7.60
C HIS A 45 -4.23 -1.59 7.00
N LEU A 46 -4.71 -0.36 7.22
CA LEU A 46 -6.03 0.09 6.78
C LEU A 46 -5.96 0.88 5.48
N GLY A 47 -6.66 0.39 4.43
CA GLY A 47 -6.71 1.06 3.13
C GLY A 47 -5.31 1.26 2.54
N ALA A 48 -5.02 2.45 1.99
CA ALA A 48 -3.67 2.75 1.52
C ALA A 48 -2.71 2.87 2.71
N HIS A 49 -1.69 2.03 2.75
CA HIS A 49 -0.72 1.98 3.84
C HIS A 49 0.69 1.63 3.36
N ALA A 50 1.67 1.91 4.20
CA ALA A 50 3.06 1.53 4.02
C ALA A 50 3.44 0.50 5.08
N ASP A 51 3.99 -0.62 4.65
CA ASP A 51 4.55 -1.62 5.54
C ASP A 51 5.94 -1.25 6.02
N ALA A 52 6.22 -1.54 7.28
CA ALA A 52 7.57 -1.51 7.80
C ALA A 52 8.26 -2.87 7.67
N PRO A 53 9.58 -2.91 7.57
CA PRO A 53 10.34 -4.16 7.60
C PRO A 53 10.01 -5.05 8.81
N SER A 54 9.67 -4.47 9.97
CA SER A 54 9.31 -5.20 11.19
C SER A 54 8.02 -6.01 11.07
N HIS A 55 7.16 -5.72 10.07
CA HIS A 55 5.95 -6.50 9.81
C HIS A 55 6.25 -7.95 9.43
N TYR A 56 7.31 -8.17 8.64
CA TYR A 56 7.67 -9.49 8.07
C TYR A 56 9.12 -9.89 8.32
N GLY A 57 9.89 -9.07 9.03
CA GLY A 57 11.29 -9.30 9.38
C GLY A 57 11.52 -9.24 10.88
N LYS A 58 11.96 -10.38 11.49
CA LYS A 58 12.35 -10.39 12.90
C LYS A 58 13.51 -9.40 13.14
N ASP A 59 13.39 -8.58 14.16
CA ASP A 59 14.39 -7.58 14.57
C ASP A 59 14.68 -6.50 13.48
N ALA A 60 13.78 -6.37 12.48
CA ALA A 60 13.88 -5.36 11.43
C ALA A 60 13.30 -4.00 11.88
N PRO A 61 13.67 -2.88 11.21
CA PRO A 61 13.23 -1.54 11.58
C PRO A 61 11.71 -1.36 11.52
N ASP A 62 11.17 -0.56 12.45
CA ASP A 62 9.79 -0.09 12.48
C ASP A 62 9.52 1.00 11.42
N ILE A 63 8.25 1.41 11.30
CA ILE A 63 7.86 2.42 10.30
C ILE A 63 8.43 3.80 10.63
N ALA A 64 8.64 4.14 11.91
CA ALA A 64 9.21 5.44 12.31
C ALA A 64 10.67 5.61 11.87
N SER A 65 11.37 4.49 11.67
CA SER A 65 12.78 4.42 11.30
C SER A 65 13.00 4.43 9.79
N ARG A 66 11.95 4.23 8.97
CA ARG A 66 12.09 4.21 7.50
C ARG A 66 12.37 5.61 6.95
N ALA A 67 13.35 5.70 6.05
CA ALA A 67 13.69 6.96 5.41
C ALA A 67 12.57 7.43 4.48
N LEU A 68 12.20 8.72 4.56
CA LEU A 68 11.11 9.29 3.76
C LEU A 68 11.40 9.27 2.25
N LEU A 69 12.68 9.18 1.87
CA LEU A 69 13.07 9.10 0.46
C LEU A 69 12.41 7.94 -0.31
N TYR A 70 12.02 6.85 0.36
CA TYR A 70 11.28 5.76 -0.29
C TYR A 70 9.92 6.21 -0.79
N TYR A 71 9.23 7.07 -0.05
CA TYR A 71 7.81 7.40 -0.19
C TYR A 71 7.52 8.71 -0.93
N ILE A 72 8.55 9.38 -1.43
CA ILE A 72 8.39 10.63 -2.19
C ILE A 72 9.36 10.69 -3.37
N GLY A 73 8.87 11.12 -4.53
CA GLY A 73 9.67 11.38 -5.75
C GLY A 73 9.16 10.61 -6.97
N ASP A 74 10.01 10.54 -7.99
CA ASP A 74 9.67 9.95 -9.30
C ASP A 74 9.10 8.54 -9.17
N CYS A 75 7.98 8.33 -9.84
CA CYS A 75 7.17 7.11 -9.78
C CYS A 75 6.54 6.84 -11.14
N GLU A 76 6.29 5.58 -11.47
CA GLU A 76 5.42 5.23 -12.58
C GLU A 76 4.26 4.35 -12.13
N VAL A 77 3.09 4.57 -12.75
CA VAL A 77 1.92 3.69 -12.64
C VAL A 77 1.92 2.77 -13.84
N MET A 78 1.70 1.50 -13.59
CA MET A 78 1.72 0.46 -14.60
C MET A 78 0.51 -0.47 -14.41
N ARG A 79 -0.41 -0.45 -15.37
CA ARG A 79 -1.53 -1.39 -15.38
C ARG A 79 -1.08 -2.72 -15.93
N VAL A 80 -1.31 -3.78 -15.17
CA VAL A 80 -0.90 -5.14 -15.52
C VAL A 80 -2.14 -6.02 -15.72
N LYS A 81 -2.19 -6.72 -16.85
CA LYS A 81 -3.23 -7.73 -17.09
C LYS A 81 -2.88 -9.00 -16.32
N VAL A 82 -3.54 -9.19 -15.19
CA VAL A 82 -3.40 -10.34 -14.31
C VAL A 82 -4.79 -10.82 -13.89
N ALA A 83 -5.03 -12.10 -13.79
CA ALA A 83 -6.29 -12.61 -13.29
C ALA A 83 -6.34 -12.58 -11.76
N ARG A 84 -7.55 -12.63 -11.21
CA ARG A 84 -7.74 -12.79 -9.76
C ARG A 84 -7.11 -14.09 -9.29
N GLY A 85 -6.41 -14.03 -8.16
CA GLY A 85 -5.69 -15.18 -7.57
C GLY A 85 -4.33 -15.46 -8.19
N GLU A 86 -3.91 -14.74 -9.22
CA GLU A 86 -2.60 -14.89 -9.85
C GLU A 86 -1.55 -13.95 -9.26
N VAL A 87 -0.29 -14.24 -9.54
CA VAL A 87 0.85 -13.36 -9.19
C VAL A 87 1.43 -12.72 -10.45
N ILE A 88 1.76 -11.44 -10.34
CA ILE A 88 2.41 -10.69 -11.41
C ILE A 88 3.85 -11.18 -11.56
N THR A 89 4.22 -11.58 -12.78
CA THR A 89 5.58 -12.00 -13.13
C THR A 89 6.27 -10.96 -14.03
N PRO A 90 7.60 -10.98 -14.18
CA PRO A 90 8.30 -10.05 -15.09
C PRO A 90 7.78 -10.10 -16.53
N ALA A 91 7.34 -11.28 -17.01
CA ALA A 91 6.82 -11.46 -18.36
C ALA A 91 5.46 -10.78 -18.60
N MET A 92 4.74 -10.42 -17.54
CA MET A 92 3.45 -9.72 -17.62
C MET A 92 3.61 -8.20 -17.68
N LEU A 93 4.81 -7.66 -17.46
CA LEU A 93 5.03 -6.21 -17.53
C LEU A 93 4.82 -5.71 -18.96
N PRO A 94 3.99 -4.70 -19.19
CA PRO A 94 3.73 -4.18 -20.55
C PRO A 94 4.92 -3.41 -21.15
N ARG A 95 5.84 -2.97 -20.31
CA ARG A 95 7.08 -2.27 -20.66
C ARG A 95 8.13 -2.41 -19.57
N ALA A 96 9.36 -2.02 -19.88
CA ALA A 96 10.42 -1.93 -18.87
C ALA A 96 10.07 -0.86 -17.81
N VAL A 97 10.45 -1.11 -16.56
CA VAL A 97 10.35 -0.15 -15.46
C VAL A 97 11.52 0.83 -15.57
N THR A 98 11.21 2.12 -15.44
CA THR A 98 12.20 3.21 -15.64
C THR A 98 12.27 4.18 -14.46
N SER A 99 11.34 4.07 -13.51
CA SER A 99 11.29 4.92 -12.33
C SER A 99 11.74 4.16 -11.07
N PRO A 100 12.30 4.86 -10.08
CA PRO A 100 12.72 4.22 -8.82
C PRO A 100 11.54 3.75 -7.95
N ARG A 101 10.30 4.10 -8.31
CA ARG A 101 9.08 3.63 -7.66
C ARG A 101 8.10 3.18 -8.73
N VAL A 102 7.43 2.06 -8.49
CA VAL A 102 6.42 1.53 -9.41
C VAL A 102 5.17 1.15 -8.66
N LEU A 103 4.00 1.56 -9.17
CA LEU A 103 2.69 1.23 -8.64
C LEU A 103 1.93 0.38 -9.65
N PHE A 104 1.53 -0.81 -9.25
CA PHE A 104 0.82 -1.76 -10.10
C PHE A 104 -0.69 -1.62 -9.92
N ALA A 105 -1.38 -1.29 -11.02
CA ALA A 105 -2.83 -1.30 -11.10
C ALA A 105 -3.28 -2.64 -11.68
N THR A 106 -3.97 -3.45 -10.87
CA THR A 106 -4.41 -4.80 -11.22
C THR A 106 -5.91 -4.90 -11.43
N ASP A 107 -6.68 -3.99 -10.82
CA ASP A 107 -8.15 -4.00 -10.75
C ASP A 107 -8.73 -5.30 -10.14
N THR A 108 -7.94 -6.02 -9.35
CA THR A 108 -8.35 -7.30 -8.75
C THR A 108 -8.91 -7.16 -7.32
N PHE A 109 -8.83 -5.96 -6.74
CA PHE A 109 -9.47 -5.57 -5.48
C PHE A 109 -10.27 -4.28 -5.67
N PRO A 110 -11.39 -4.31 -6.44
CA PRO A 110 -12.07 -3.11 -6.92
C PRO A 110 -12.94 -2.40 -5.87
N ASP A 111 -13.40 -3.12 -4.84
CA ASP A 111 -14.27 -2.57 -3.79
C ASP A 111 -13.55 -2.60 -2.43
N PRO A 112 -13.13 -1.44 -1.90
CA PRO A 112 -12.48 -1.38 -0.59
C PRO A 112 -13.43 -1.68 0.58
N GLY A 113 -14.74 -1.83 0.34
CA GLY A 113 -15.74 -2.23 1.33
C GLY A 113 -15.98 -3.75 1.39
N GLU A 114 -15.47 -4.52 0.42
CA GLU A 114 -15.64 -5.96 0.35
C GLU A 114 -14.28 -6.67 0.25
N PHE A 115 -13.92 -7.47 1.25
CA PHE A 115 -12.65 -8.19 1.24
C PHE A 115 -12.72 -9.45 0.38
N ASN A 116 -12.26 -9.38 -0.85
CA ASN A 116 -12.05 -10.58 -1.67
C ASN A 116 -10.66 -11.18 -1.42
N GLN A 117 -10.58 -12.50 -1.30
CA GLN A 117 -9.35 -13.22 -0.96
C GLN A 117 -8.50 -13.63 -2.17
N ASP A 118 -9.04 -13.46 -3.37
CA ASP A 118 -8.42 -13.85 -4.64
C ASP A 118 -7.81 -12.67 -5.39
N PHE A 119 -7.37 -11.64 -4.67
CA PHE A 119 -6.65 -10.51 -5.25
C PHE A 119 -5.29 -10.96 -5.84
N ALA A 120 -4.79 -10.18 -6.82
CA ALA A 120 -3.47 -10.42 -7.41
C ALA A 120 -2.35 -9.96 -6.46
N ALA A 121 -1.18 -10.58 -6.61
CA ALA A 121 0.01 -10.31 -5.79
C ALA A 121 1.27 -10.24 -6.66
N LEU A 122 2.44 -10.01 -6.05
CA LEU A 122 3.73 -9.98 -6.75
C LEU A 122 4.42 -11.34 -6.66
N SER A 123 5.09 -11.76 -7.73
CA SER A 123 6.01 -12.90 -7.62
C SER A 123 7.36 -12.47 -7.05
N PRO A 124 8.08 -13.33 -6.32
CA PRO A 124 9.45 -13.05 -5.87
C PRO A 124 10.40 -12.70 -7.04
N GLN A 125 10.18 -13.34 -8.21
CA GLN A 125 10.95 -13.07 -9.42
C GLN A 125 10.71 -11.64 -9.95
N LEU A 126 9.47 -11.13 -9.81
CA LEU A 126 9.20 -9.73 -10.16
C LEU A 126 9.92 -8.78 -9.22
N VAL A 127 9.93 -9.05 -7.92
CA VAL A 127 10.66 -8.23 -6.93
C VAL A 127 12.14 -8.15 -7.28
N ASP A 128 12.78 -9.29 -7.62
CA ASP A 128 14.19 -9.32 -8.04
C ASP A 128 14.42 -8.53 -9.33
N HIS A 129 13.50 -8.65 -10.29
CA HIS A 129 13.56 -7.91 -11.54
C HIS A 129 13.48 -6.39 -11.31
N LEU A 130 12.57 -5.96 -10.44
CA LEU A 130 12.40 -4.55 -10.06
C LEU A 130 13.65 -4.02 -9.36
N HIS A 131 14.18 -4.76 -8.39
CA HIS A 131 15.42 -4.39 -7.70
C HIS A 131 16.60 -4.23 -8.68
N ALA A 132 16.76 -5.17 -9.61
CA ALA A 132 17.80 -5.10 -10.63
C ALA A 132 17.64 -3.89 -11.57
N ALA A 133 16.41 -3.39 -11.74
CA ALA A 133 16.11 -2.16 -12.49
C ALA A 133 16.28 -0.87 -11.65
N GLY A 134 16.68 -0.97 -10.37
CA GLY A 134 16.89 0.19 -9.48
C GLY A 134 15.63 0.67 -8.76
N VAL A 135 14.58 -0.15 -8.72
CA VAL A 135 13.36 0.18 -7.97
C VAL A 135 13.61 0.05 -6.47
N ILE A 136 13.20 1.06 -5.72
CA ILE A 136 13.31 1.14 -4.26
C ILE A 136 11.96 1.01 -3.55
N LEU A 137 10.83 1.16 -4.28
CA LEU A 137 9.48 1.00 -3.76
C LEU A 137 8.59 0.32 -4.79
N ALA A 138 7.89 -0.72 -4.36
CA ALA A 138 6.78 -1.34 -5.10
C ALA A 138 5.45 -1.05 -4.40
N GLY A 139 4.45 -0.59 -5.16
CA GLY A 139 3.09 -0.38 -4.67
C GLY A 139 2.09 -1.21 -5.46
N ILE A 140 0.94 -1.51 -4.86
CA ILE A 140 -0.13 -2.29 -5.48
C ILE A 140 -1.51 -1.82 -5.01
N ASP A 141 -2.53 -2.02 -5.83
CA ASP A 141 -3.93 -1.72 -5.53
C ASP A 141 -4.66 -2.84 -4.77
N THR A 142 -3.93 -3.82 -4.26
CA THR A 142 -4.46 -4.93 -3.47
C THR A 142 -4.02 -4.82 -2.00
N PRO A 143 -4.69 -5.50 -1.06
CA PRO A 143 -4.38 -5.40 0.37
C PRO A 143 -3.10 -6.14 0.78
N SER A 144 -2.42 -6.83 -0.14
CA SER A 144 -1.13 -7.45 0.11
C SER A 144 -0.33 -7.68 -1.17
N VAL A 145 1.01 -7.56 -1.08
CA VAL A 145 1.95 -7.97 -2.14
C VAL A 145 2.13 -9.49 -2.23
N ASP A 146 1.67 -10.27 -1.25
CA ASP A 146 1.61 -11.74 -1.29
C ASP A 146 0.17 -12.23 -1.40
N PRO A 147 -0.09 -13.43 -1.98
CA PRO A 147 -1.43 -14.02 -2.02
C PRO A 147 -2.02 -14.21 -0.62
N PHE A 148 -3.35 -14.09 -0.47
CA PHE A 148 -4.05 -14.23 0.82
C PHE A 148 -3.69 -15.50 1.58
N ALA A 149 -3.58 -16.63 0.89
CA ALA A 149 -3.26 -17.92 1.52
C ALA A 149 -1.76 -18.13 1.80
N SER A 150 -0.90 -17.16 1.44
CA SER A 150 0.56 -17.27 1.64
C SER A 150 0.90 -17.29 3.13
N LYS A 151 1.63 -18.32 3.56
CA LYS A 151 2.24 -18.38 4.89
C LYS A 151 3.73 -18.03 4.86
N GLU A 152 4.32 -18.15 3.69
CA GLU A 152 5.75 -17.93 3.49
C GLU A 152 6.10 -16.45 3.28
N LEU A 153 5.13 -15.63 2.84
CA LEU A 153 5.30 -14.21 2.52
C LEU A 153 6.51 -13.99 1.60
N ALA A 154 6.53 -14.70 0.47
CA ALA A 154 7.70 -14.79 -0.38
C ALA A 154 8.06 -13.46 -1.05
N ALA A 155 7.05 -12.66 -1.46
CA ALA A 155 7.28 -11.33 -2.02
C ALA A 155 7.76 -10.36 -0.93
N HIS A 156 7.13 -10.32 0.25
CA HIS A 156 7.57 -9.50 1.38
C HIS A 156 9.01 -9.81 1.79
N LYS A 157 9.35 -11.08 1.96
CA LYS A 157 10.73 -11.48 2.30
C LYS A 157 11.74 -11.05 1.25
N ARG A 158 11.32 -11.04 -0.01
CA ARG A 158 12.20 -10.61 -1.10
C ARG A 158 12.37 -9.09 -1.13
N LEU A 159 11.29 -8.33 -0.86
CA LEU A 159 11.33 -6.88 -0.68
C LEU A 159 12.22 -6.49 0.50
N LEU A 160 12.12 -7.23 1.63
CA LEU A 160 13.01 -7.05 2.78
C LEU A 160 14.48 -7.28 2.42
N ALA A 161 14.78 -8.40 1.75
CA ALA A 161 16.15 -8.76 1.38
C ALA A 161 16.80 -7.74 0.44
N ASN A 162 16.00 -7.04 -0.35
CA ASN A 162 16.41 -6.02 -1.32
C ASN A 162 16.27 -4.58 -0.77
N ASP A 163 15.92 -4.40 0.51
CA ASP A 163 15.64 -3.11 1.18
C ASP A 163 14.66 -2.22 0.39
N MET A 164 13.64 -2.82 -0.19
CA MET A 164 12.58 -2.12 -0.91
C MET A 164 11.41 -1.78 0.02
N ALA A 165 10.79 -0.62 -0.18
CA ALA A 165 9.57 -0.23 0.53
C ALA A 165 8.32 -0.79 -0.16
N ILE A 166 7.23 -0.90 0.61
CA ILE A 166 5.94 -1.42 0.16
C ILE A 166 4.86 -0.37 0.37
N LEU A 167 3.94 -0.25 -0.60
CA LEU A 167 2.65 0.41 -0.46
C LEU A 167 1.55 -0.55 -0.92
N GLU A 168 0.51 -0.70 -0.12
CA GLU A 168 -0.62 -1.59 -0.38
C GLU A 168 -1.95 -0.85 -0.29
N GLY A 169 -3.02 -1.43 -0.83
CA GLY A 169 -4.36 -0.87 -0.76
C GLY A 169 -4.55 0.46 -1.49
N LEU A 170 -3.78 0.70 -2.55
CA LEU A 170 -3.84 1.93 -3.34
C LEU A 170 -5.09 1.96 -4.23
N ALA A 171 -5.69 3.15 -4.41
CA ALA A 171 -6.83 3.36 -5.31
C ALA A 171 -6.34 3.77 -6.72
N LEU A 172 -5.96 2.80 -7.54
CA LEU A 172 -5.36 3.03 -8.86
C LEU A 172 -6.34 2.84 -10.04
N GLY A 173 -7.57 2.41 -9.82
CA GLY A 173 -8.52 2.04 -10.88
C GLY A 173 -8.77 3.14 -11.93
N SER A 174 -8.77 4.42 -11.54
CA SER A 174 -8.97 5.56 -12.45
C SER A 174 -7.68 6.27 -12.87
N VAL A 175 -6.52 5.76 -12.44
CA VAL A 175 -5.23 6.38 -12.77
C VAL A 175 -4.73 5.85 -14.11
N GLU A 176 -4.34 6.75 -15.00
CA GLU A 176 -3.71 6.37 -16.26
C GLU A 176 -2.27 5.88 -16.04
N ASP A 177 -1.83 4.98 -16.93
CA ASP A 177 -0.43 4.57 -16.98
C ASP A 177 0.46 5.77 -17.31
N GLY A 178 1.57 5.90 -16.60
CA GLY A 178 2.48 7.02 -16.86
C GLY A 178 3.41 7.34 -15.73
N HIS A 179 4.14 8.45 -15.89
CA HIS A 179 5.10 8.96 -14.91
C HIS A 179 4.48 10.06 -14.06
N TYR A 180 4.77 9.99 -12.78
CA TYR A 180 4.24 10.86 -11.75
C TYR A 180 5.33 11.16 -10.71
N GLU A 181 5.04 12.10 -9.84
CA GLU A 181 5.69 12.17 -8.54
C GLU A 181 4.75 11.60 -7.49
N LEU A 182 5.21 10.57 -6.78
CA LEU A 182 4.53 10.00 -5.62
C LEU A 182 4.79 10.82 -4.36
N ILE A 183 3.76 11.01 -3.54
CA ILE A 183 3.85 11.50 -2.16
C ILE A 183 2.96 10.59 -1.31
N ALA A 184 3.56 9.73 -0.47
CA ALA A 184 2.85 8.74 0.34
C ALA A 184 3.53 8.55 1.70
N LEU A 185 3.78 9.66 2.40
CA LEU A 185 4.56 9.66 3.64
C LEU A 185 3.83 8.93 4.77
N PRO A 186 4.45 7.91 5.41
CA PRO A 186 3.89 7.26 6.58
C PRO A 186 3.96 8.17 7.82
N LEU A 187 3.09 7.94 8.78
CA LEU A 187 3.20 8.53 10.10
C LEU A 187 4.46 8.00 10.80
N ARG A 188 5.08 8.82 11.63
CA ARG A 188 6.26 8.42 12.42
C ARG A 188 5.83 7.72 13.70
N LEU A 189 5.40 6.46 13.57
CA LEU A 189 4.89 5.63 14.66
C LEU A 189 6.01 4.71 15.18
N GLU A 190 6.54 5.00 16.35
CA GLU A 190 7.58 4.19 17.00
C GLU A 190 7.04 2.81 17.42
N GLY A 191 7.75 1.76 17.02
CA GLY A 191 7.40 0.37 17.34
C GLY A 191 6.28 -0.22 16.49
N PHE A 192 5.73 0.52 15.49
CA PHE A 192 4.67 0.01 14.63
C PHE A 192 5.23 -0.64 13.36
N ASP A 193 4.52 -1.66 12.94
CA ASP A 193 4.81 -2.53 11.81
C ASP A 193 4.28 -1.98 10.46
N ALA A 194 3.44 -0.93 10.49
CA ALA A 194 2.96 -0.22 9.31
C ALA A 194 2.42 1.18 9.66
N SER A 195 1.99 1.92 8.65
CA SER A 195 1.25 3.17 8.83
C SER A 195 0.29 3.38 7.68
N PRO A 196 -0.99 3.76 7.91
CA PRO A 196 -1.82 4.34 6.88
C PRO A 196 -1.14 5.57 6.27
N VAL A 197 -1.36 5.77 4.96
CA VAL A 197 -0.85 6.94 4.23
C VAL A 197 -1.99 7.65 3.47
N ARG A 198 -1.87 8.97 3.28
CA ARG A 198 -2.61 9.67 2.24
C ARG A 198 -1.70 9.75 1.00
N ALA A 199 -1.80 8.72 0.17
CA ALA A 199 -1.01 8.63 -1.05
C ALA A 199 -1.62 9.50 -2.16
N VAL A 200 -0.79 10.31 -2.81
CA VAL A 200 -1.19 11.15 -3.93
C VAL A 200 -0.16 11.09 -5.05
N LEU A 201 -0.62 11.27 -6.28
CA LEU A 201 0.22 11.42 -7.46
C LEU A 201 0.13 12.86 -8.00
N ARG A 202 1.27 13.40 -8.34
CA ARG A 202 1.39 14.67 -9.08
C ARG A 202 1.91 14.37 -10.49
N PRO A 203 1.17 14.71 -11.58
CA PRO A 203 1.68 14.55 -12.93
C PRO A 203 3.01 15.30 -13.09
N THR A 204 4.00 14.62 -13.67
CA THR A 204 5.24 15.26 -14.11
C THR A 204 4.97 16.03 -15.40
N ARG A 205 5.53 17.23 -15.54
CA ARG A 205 5.38 18.07 -16.74
C ARG A 205 6.16 17.51 -17.91
#